data_ab8d5840b6a8a0a89385dd3236875703
#
_entry.id   ab8d5840b6a8a0a89385dd3236875703
#
_cell.length_a   1.000
_cell.length_b   1.000
_cell.length_c   1.000
_cell.angle_alpha   90.00
_cell.angle_beta   90.00
_cell.angle_gamma   90.00
#
_symmetry.space_group_name_H-M   'P 1'
#
loop_
_entity.id
_entity.type
_entity.pdbx_description
1 polymer ?
#
loop_
_entity_poly.entity_id
_entity_poly.type
_entity_poly.pdbx_seq_one_letter_code
_entity_poly.pdbx_strand_id
1 'polypeptide(L)'
;MVNKPKIQGTAFETLTVNKLNEYGFKAKRLAEGGSKDLGDIECENTFKNILPYPKIIFEAKHRANLNVHQTLAKAKEKAGGDVVLAWKKTVRKNNSKVRVADGERIVYIVDEDLLFRLLESYTEKNNAD
;
A
#
# COMPACT_ATOMS: atom_id res chain seq x y z
N MET A 1 -10.99 -13.00 -23.79
CA MET A 1 -11.30 -11.61 -23.42
C MET A 1 -10.50 -11.21 -22.20
N VAL A 2 -9.75 -10.15 -22.33
CA VAL A 2 -8.81 -9.75 -21.28
C VAL A 2 -9.53 -8.83 -20.27
N ASN A 3 -9.46 -9.18 -18.99
CA ASN A 3 -10.11 -8.42 -17.93
C ASN A 3 -9.26 -7.19 -17.57
N LYS A 4 -9.64 -6.01 -18.08
CA LYS A 4 -8.91 -4.75 -17.84
C LYS A 4 -8.68 -4.43 -16.36
N PRO A 5 -9.67 -4.55 -15.45
CA PRO A 5 -9.44 -4.28 -14.02
C PRO A 5 -8.37 -5.17 -13.40
N LYS A 6 -8.32 -6.44 -13.76
CA LYS A 6 -7.32 -7.38 -13.26
C LYS A 6 -5.92 -7.00 -13.76
N ILE A 7 -5.80 -6.63 -15.04
CA ILE A 7 -4.53 -6.18 -15.61
C ILE A 7 -4.04 -4.91 -14.93
N GLN A 8 -4.92 -3.93 -14.72
CA GLN A 8 -4.59 -2.68 -14.05
C GLN A 8 -4.12 -2.92 -12.61
N GLY A 9 -4.82 -3.81 -11.90
CA GLY A 9 -4.45 -4.17 -10.53
C GLY A 9 -3.06 -4.80 -10.48
N THR A 10 -2.78 -5.75 -11.35
CA THR A 10 -1.46 -6.41 -11.42
C THR A 10 -0.36 -5.42 -11.80
N ALA A 11 -0.62 -4.54 -12.77
CA ALA A 11 0.35 -3.53 -13.18
C ALA A 11 0.67 -2.56 -12.03
N PHE A 12 -0.34 -2.15 -11.26
CA PHE A 12 -0.13 -1.26 -10.13
C PHE A 12 0.64 -1.95 -9.00
N GLU A 13 0.34 -3.21 -8.71
CA GLU A 13 1.11 -3.98 -7.73
C GLU A 13 2.58 -4.06 -8.13
N THR A 14 2.86 -4.37 -9.39
CA THR A 14 4.22 -4.44 -9.91
C THR A 14 4.94 -3.09 -9.83
N LEU A 15 4.25 -2.01 -10.18
CA LEU A 15 4.79 -0.66 -10.06
C LEU A 15 5.15 -0.33 -8.61
N THR A 16 4.27 -0.68 -7.68
CA THR A 16 4.49 -0.42 -6.26
C THR A 16 5.69 -1.19 -5.73
N VAL A 17 5.81 -2.47 -6.10
CA VAL A 17 6.96 -3.30 -5.71
C VAL A 17 8.26 -2.70 -6.25
N ASN A 18 8.26 -2.30 -7.51
CA ASN A 18 9.47 -1.72 -8.13
C ASN A 18 9.89 -0.42 -7.43
N LYS A 19 8.94 0.44 -7.10
CA LYS A 19 9.22 1.67 -6.36
C LYS A 19 9.80 1.41 -4.98
N LEU A 20 9.21 0.47 -4.24
CA LEU A 20 9.72 0.09 -2.92
C LEU A 20 11.16 -0.42 -3.01
N ASN A 21 11.44 -1.26 -3.98
CA ASN A 21 12.79 -1.80 -4.18
C ASN A 21 13.79 -0.71 -4.60
N GLU A 22 13.37 0.26 -5.41
CA GLU A 22 14.21 1.41 -5.78
C GLU A 22 14.61 2.25 -4.55
N TYR A 23 13.73 2.35 -3.56
CA TYR A 23 14.04 3.05 -2.30
C TYR A 23 14.84 2.21 -1.32
N GLY A 24 15.25 1.00 -1.69
CA GLY A 24 16.09 0.15 -0.86
C GLY A 24 15.34 -0.83 0.05
N PHE A 25 14.02 -0.90 -0.06
CA PHE A 25 13.23 -1.90 0.65
C PHE A 25 13.23 -3.21 -0.13
N LYS A 26 12.90 -4.30 0.55
CA LYS A 26 12.77 -5.61 -0.10
C LYS A 26 11.30 -5.98 -0.18
N ALA A 27 10.71 -5.73 -1.31
CA ALA A 27 9.29 -5.97 -1.55
C ALA A 27 9.08 -7.00 -2.65
N LYS A 28 7.99 -7.77 -2.54
CA LYS A 28 7.58 -8.71 -3.58
C LYS A 28 6.06 -8.84 -3.60
N ARG A 29 5.52 -9.19 -4.76
CA ARG A 29 4.10 -9.52 -4.87
C ARG A 29 3.83 -10.85 -4.22
N LEU A 30 2.68 -10.96 -3.54
CA LEU A 30 2.18 -12.23 -3.04
C LEU A 30 1.38 -12.92 -4.14
N ALA A 31 1.61 -14.22 -4.32
CA ALA A 31 0.90 -14.98 -5.34
C ALA A 31 -0.56 -15.16 -4.96
N GLU A 32 -1.47 -15.01 -5.94
CA GLU A 32 -2.88 -15.33 -5.75
C GLU A 32 -3.05 -16.83 -5.46
N GLY A 33 -3.93 -17.14 -4.53
CA GLY A 33 -4.26 -18.52 -4.19
C GLY A 33 -3.25 -19.26 -3.34
N GLY A 34 -2.27 -18.56 -2.78
CA GLY A 34 -1.36 -19.14 -1.79
C GLY A 34 -2.10 -19.49 -0.51
N SER A 35 -1.56 -20.44 0.26
CA SER A 35 -2.17 -20.92 1.51
C SER A 35 -2.32 -19.84 2.58
N LYS A 36 -1.66 -18.67 2.41
CA LYS A 36 -1.80 -17.51 3.29
C LYS A 36 -1.92 -16.26 2.42
N ASP A 37 -3.15 -15.89 2.11
CA ASP A 37 -3.44 -14.65 1.42
C ASP A 37 -3.49 -13.51 2.45
N LEU A 38 -2.34 -12.88 2.69
CA LEU A 38 -2.21 -11.79 3.66
C LEU A 38 -2.43 -10.41 3.02
N GLY A 39 -2.39 -10.33 1.70
CA GLY A 39 -2.53 -9.09 0.94
C GLY A 39 -1.85 -9.19 -0.41
N ASP A 40 -1.62 -8.06 -1.04
CA ASP A 40 -1.10 -8.01 -2.41
C ASP A 40 0.43 -8.00 -2.47
N ILE A 41 1.07 -7.32 -1.53
CA ILE A 41 2.51 -7.10 -1.52
C ILE A 41 3.02 -7.30 -0.09
N GLU A 42 4.16 -7.97 0.05
CA GLU A 42 4.89 -7.97 1.31
C GLU A 42 6.20 -7.24 1.16
N CYS A 43 6.57 -6.48 2.19
CA CYS A 43 7.82 -5.75 2.26
C CYS A 43 8.50 -6.08 3.59
N GLU A 44 9.78 -6.40 3.56
CA GLU A 44 10.51 -6.68 4.80
C GLU A 44 10.43 -5.49 5.76
N ASN A 45 10.16 -5.79 7.00
CA ASN A 45 10.00 -4.76 8.03
C ASN A 45 11.38 -4.31 8.57
N THR A 46 11.74 -3.08 8.26
CA THR A 46 12.94 -2.44 8.79
C THR A 46 12.68 -1.68 10.11
N PHE A 47 11.42 -1.64 10.55
CA PHE A 47 10.99 -0.94 11.77
C PHE A 47 10.68 -1.94 12.89
N LYS A 48 11.62 -2.83 13.17
CA LYS A 48 11.42 -3.95 14.11
C LYS A 48 10.96 -3.55 15.52
N ASN A 49 11.34 -2.36 15.97
CA ASN A 49 10.95 -1.86 17.30
C ASN A 49 9.56 -1.25 17.35
N ILE A 50 8.96 -1.01 16.18
CA ILE A 50 7.68 -0.31 16.06
C ILE A 50 6.60 -1.25 15.58
N LEU A 51 6.95 -2.10 14.63
CA LEU A 51 6.04 -3.07 14.04
C LEU A 51 6.53 -4.46 14.44
N PRO A 52 5.74 -5.20 15.23
CA PRO A 52 6.17 -6.52 15.74
C PRO A 52 6.14 -7.63 14.69
N TYR A 53 5.90 -7.28 13.44
CA TYR A 53 5.78 -8.24 12.35
C TYR A 53 7.07 -8.25 11.52
N PRO A 54 7.51 -9.41 11.01
CA PRO A 54 8.69 -9.46 10.17
C PRO A 54 8.50 -8.78 8.82
N LYS A 55 7.26 -8.57 8.42
CA LYS A 55 6.92 -7.98 7.12
C LYS A 55 5.77 -7.00 7.27
N ILE A 56 5.77 -5.97 6.41
CA ILE A 56 4.67 -5.04 6.27
C ILE A 56 3.87 -5.45 5.02
N ILE A 57 2.57 -5.51 5.14
CA ILE A 57 1.67 -5.87 4.06
C ILE A 57 1.11 -4.61 3.42
N PHE A 58 1.12 -4.58 2.08
CA PHE A 58 0.50 -3.52 1.30
C PHE A 58 -0.68 -4.10 0.55
N GLU A 59 -1.80 -3.38 0.58
CA GLU A 59 -2.96 -3.66 -0.24
C GLU A 59 -3.00 -2.60 -1.35
N ALA A 60 -3.04 -3.03 -2.60
CA ALA A 60 -2.99 -2.11 -3.75
C ALA A 60 -4.35 -2.09 -4.46
N LYS A 61 -4.89 -0.89 -4.67
CA LYS A 61 -6.15 -0.69 -5.36
C LYS A 61 -6.00 0.33 -6.47
N HIS A 62 -6.45 -0.01 -7.66
CA HIS A 62 -6.49 0.88 -8.82
C HIS A 62 -7.95 1.08 -9.20
N ARG A 63 -8.59 2.12 -8.68
CA ARG A 63 -10.03 2.39 -8.81
C ARG A 63 -10.33 3.87 -8.88
N ALA A 64 -11.46 4.21 -9.52
CA ALA A 64 -11.94 5.59 -9.56
C ALA A 64 -12.40 6.07 -8.19
N ASN A 65 -13.08 5.19 -7.44
CA ASN A 65 -13.60 5.48 -6.11
C ASN A 65 -13.20 4.37 -5.14
N LEU A 66 -13.03 4.71 -3.88
CA LEU A 66 -12.64 3.75 -2.87
C LEU A 66 -13.27 4.12 -1.53
N ASN A 67 -13.93 3.15 -0.92
CA ASN A 67 -14.33 3.29 0.48
C ASN A 67 -13.08 2.99 1.34
N VAL A 68 -12.39 4.04 1.72
CA VAL A 68 -11.09 3.94 2.39
C VAL A 68 -11.19 3.19 3.72
N HIS A 69 -12.14 3.56 4.57
CA HIS A 69 -12.27 2.95 5.89
C HIS A 69 -12.57 1.46 5.80
N GLN A 70 -13.54 1.08 4.98
CA GLN A 70 -13.92 -0.32 4.81
C GLN A 70 -12.78 -1.13 4.19
N THR A 71 -12.13 -0.58 3.16
CA THR A 71 -11.03 -1.27 2.48
C THR A 71 -9.86 -1.50 3.42
N LEU A 72 -9.48 -0.48 4.19
CA LEU A 72 -8.38 -0.60 5.14
C LEU A 72 -8.72 -1.61 6.26
N ALA A 73 -9.94 -1.56 6.79
CA ALA A 73 -10.36 -2.48 7.84
C ALA A 73 -10.31 -3.94 7.37
N LYS A 74 -10.81 -4.22 6.16
CA LYS A 74 -10.76 -5.56 5.59
C LYS A 74 -9.34 -6.03 5.34
N ALA A 75 -8.48 -5.15 4.85
CA ALA A 75 -7.09 -5.48 4.60
C ALA A 75 -6.34 -5.79 5.90
N LYS A 76 -6.59 -5.05 6.95
CA LYS A 76 -6.00 -5.28 8.28
C LYS A 76 -6.44 -6.62 8.86
N GLU A 77 -7.73 -6.95 8.74
CA GLU A 77 -8.26 -8.22 9.19
C GLU A 77 -7.58 -9.39 8.47
N LYS A 78 -7.47 -9.28 7.15
CA LYS A 78 -6.86 -10.29 6.30
C LYS A 78 -5.37 -10.48 6.61
N ALA A 79 -4.65 -9.39 6.80
CA ALA A 79 -3.22 -9.42 7.11
C ALA A 79 -2.93 -9.80 8.57
N GLY A 80 -3.90 -9.66 9.45
CA GLY A 80 -3.73 -9.91 10.88
C GLY A 80 -2.95 -8.82 11.60
N GLY A 81 -2.91 -7.60 11.06
CA GLY A 81 -2.17 -6.50 11.66
C GLY A 81 -2.14 -5.27 10.77
N ASP A 82 -1.07 -4.48 10.90
CA ASP A 82 -0.91 -3.24 10.18
C ASP A 82 -0.81 -3.46 8.67
N VAL A 83 -1.47 -2.58 7.91
CA VAL A 83 -1.45 -2.60 6.44
C VAL A 83 -1.26 -1.17 5.93
N VAL A 84 -0.52 -1.03 4.85
CA VAL A 84 -0.46 0.19 4.07
C VAL A 84 -1.35 0.01 2.85
N LEU A 85 -2.33 0.87 2.69
CA LEU A 85 -3.22 0.85 1.54
C LEU A 85 -2.66 1.78 0.47
N ALA A 86 -2.28 1.22 -0.67
CA ALA A 86 -1.84 1.99 -1.83
C ALA A 86 -3.04 2.12 -2.78
N TRP A 87 -3.39 3.37 -3.11
CA TRP A 87 -4.51 3.63 -4.00
C TRP A 87 -4.07 4.49 -5.17
N LYS A 88 -4.23 3.95 -6.38
CA LYS A 88 -4.07 4.68 -7.62
C LYS A 88 -5.45 5.03 -8.15
N LYS A 89 -5.75 6.32 -8.21
CA LYS A 89 -7.05 6.80 -8.69
C LYS A 89 -7.14 6.67 -10.20
N THR A 90 -8.19 6.00 -10.69
CA THR A 90 -8.50 5.98 -12.11
C THR A 90 -9.19 7.30 -12.47
N VAL A 91 -8.66 7.99 -13.47
CA VAL A 91 -9.22 9.28 -13.93
C VAL A 91 -9.81 9.07 -15.31
N ARG A 92 -11.09 9.42 -15.47
CA ARG A 92 -11.77 9.39 -16.77
C ARG A 92 -11.51 10.70 -17.49
N LYS A 93 -11.10 10.63 -18.76
CA LYS A 93 -10.72 11.78 -19.56
C LYS A 93 -11.80 12.88 -19.69
N ASN A 94 -13.08 12.53 -19.53
CA ASN A 94 -14.17 13.41 -19.91
C ASN A 94 -15.02 13.97 -18.76
N ASN A 95 -14.74 13.62 -17.50
CA ASN A 95 -15.68 13.90 -16.41
C ASN A 95 -15.10 14.50 -15.14
N SER A 96 -13.88 14.99 -15.13
CA SER A 96 -13.42 15.57 -13.87
C SER A 96 -13.32 17.08 -13.97
N LYS A 97 -14.15 17.75 -13.21
CA LYS A 97 -14.03 19.19 -12.95
C LYS A 97 -12.77 19.48 -12.12
N VAL A 98 -12.23 18.48 -11.46
CA VAL A 98 -10.99 18.59 -10.70
C VAL A 98 -9.99 17.60 -11.28
N ARG A 99 -8.94 18.12 -11.91
CA ARG A 99 -7.87 17.29 -12.46
C ARG A 99 -6.86 16.99 -11.36
N VAL A 100 -6.69 15.72 -11.08
CA VAL A 100 -5.59 15.25 -10.23
C VAL A 100 -4.38 15.08 -11.14
N ALA A 101 -3.28 15.74 -10.82
CA ALA A 101 -2.03 15.60 -11.56
C ALA A 101 -1.56 14.14 -11.51
N ASP A 102 -0.89 13.69 -12.58
CA ASP A 102 -0.45 12.29 -12.66
C ASP A 102 0.40 11.86 -11.46
N GLY A 103 1.25 12.73 -10.94
CA GLY A 103 2.06 12.45 -9.76
C GLY A 103 1.28 12.39 -8.45
N GLU A 104 0.04 12.86 -8.44
CA GLU A 104 -0.82 12.88 -7.24
C GLU A 104 -1.89 11.78 -7.25
N ARG A 105 -1.96 10.98 -8.30
CA ARG A 105 -2.95 9.91 -8.43
C ARG A 105 -2.72 8.76 -7.47
N ILE A 106 -1.50 8.58 -7.01
CA ILE A 106 -1.13 7.49 -6.11
C ILE A 106 -0.96 8.07 -4.71
N VAL A 107 -1.72 7.52 -3.76
CA VAL A 107 -1.62 7.88 -2.35
C VAL A 107 -1.43 6.61 -1.53
N TYR A 108 -0.75 6.75 -0.40
CA TYR A 108 -0.57 5.68 0.57
C TYR A 108 -1.32 6.05 1.82
N ILE A 109 -2.17 5.14 2.31
CA ILE A 109 -3.09 5.38 3.42
C ILE A 109 -2.73 4.43 4.55
N VAL A 110 -2.58 4.99 5.74
CA VAL A 110 -2.35 4.23 6.98
C VAL A 110 -3.32 4.76 8.03
N ASP A 111 -3.61 3.94 9.05
CA ASP A 111 -4.42 4.46 10.15
C ASP A 111 -3.58 5.36 11.07
N GLU A 112 -4.27 6.06 11.96
CA GLU A 112 -3.62 7.01 12.87
C GLU A 112 -2.55 6.35 13.73
N ASP A 113 -2.83 5.18 14.26
CA ASP A 113 -1.92 4.47 15.13
C ASP A 113 -0.60 4.12 14.42
N LEU A 114 -0.68 3.58 13.22
CA LEU A 114 0.51 3.26 12.43
C LEU A 114 1.30 4.52 12.08
N LEU A 115 0.61 5.56 11.64
CA LEU A 115 1.27 6.82 11.30
C LEU A 115 2.04 7.38 12.50
N PHE A 116 1.41 7.41 13.68
CA PHE A 116 2.04 7.98 14.86
C PHE A 116 3.24 7.14 15.34
N ARG A 117 3.16 5.82 15.25
CA ARG A 117 4.31 4.95 15.55
C ARG A 117 5.47 5.21 14.59
N LEU A 118 5.19 5.41 13.31
CA LEU A 118 6.23 5.73 12.32
C LEU A 118 6.84 7.12 12.58
N LEU A 119 6.03 8.10 12.94
CA LEU A 119 6.51 9.44 13.28
C LEU A 119 7.38 9.43 14.53
N GLU A 120 7.03 8.67 15.55
CA GLU A 120 7.85 8.50 16.74
C GLU A 120 9.22 7.93 16.39
N SER A 121 9.23 6.89 15.54
CA SER A 121 10.47 6.29 15.05
C SER A 121 11.34 7.29 14.32
N TYR A 122 10.76 8.08 13.46
CA TYR A 122 11.47 9.11 12.71
C TYR A 122 12.09 10.14 13.67
N THR A 123 11.33 10.57 14.67
CA THR A 123 11.78 11.55 15.65
C THR A 123 12.94 11.00 16.48
N GLU A 124 12.83 9.78 16.99
CA GLU A 124 13.89 9.13 17.76
C GLU A 124 15.18 9.00 16.95
N LYS A 125 15.07 8.56 15.70
CA LYS A 125 16.21 8.42 14.80
C LYS A 125 16.93 9.74 14.55
N ASN A 126 16.19 10.85 14.44
CA ASN A 126 16.76 12.16 14.17
C ASN A 126 17.32 12.83 15.44
N ASN A 127 16.86 12.42 16.61
CA ASN A 127 17.34 12.93 17.90
C ASN A 127 18.48 12.10 18.50
N ALA A 128 18.71 10.90 17.97
CA ALA A 128 19.81 10.02 18.40
C ALA A 128 21.09 10.43 17.67
N ASP A 129 22.00 11.02 18.37
CA ASP A 129 23.34 11.33 17.86
C ASP A 129 24.24 10.10 17.83
#